data_ae21a4e2a0f13564c5a662d1bd9027cb
#
_entry.id   ae21a4e2a0f13564c5a662d1bd9027cb
#
_cell.length_a   1.000
_cell.length_b   1.000
_cell.length_c   1.000
_cell.angle_alpha   90.00
_cell.angle_beta   90.00
_cell.angle_gamma   90.00
#
_symmetry.space_group_name_H-M   'P 1'
#
loop_
_entity.id
_entity.type
_entity.pdbx_description
1 polymer ?
#
loop_
_entity_poly.entity_id
_entity_poly.type
_entity_poly.pdbx_seq_one_letter_code
_entity_poly.pdbx_strand_id
1 'polypeptide(L)'
;MADAVLKMLPHGGGGWNTRRMEHEGTRLFAVIKTGGKQYSVAAGDTITVMTLAGNPGDRVTFDRVLMLSQDGEPALGTPFVDGASVGGQIVGQTRGPKAIAFKKRRRKNSKRKRGHRQDLTLVRITGFLTGGVESSVGTAPSE
;
A
#
# COMPACT_ATOMS: atom_id res chain seq x y z
N MET A 1 -39.60 -21.31 -32.74
CA MET A 1 -39.09 -22.62 -32.29
C MET A 1 -38.30 -22.38 -31.05
N ALA A 2 -38.82 -22.76 -29.91
CA ALA A 2 -38.22 -22.47 -28.64
C ALA A 2 -37.03 -23.39 -28.40
N ASP A 3 -35.87 -22.85 -28.32
CA ASP A 3 -34.70 -23.54 -27.83
C ASP A 3 -34.84 -23.71 -26.33
N ALA A 4 -35.00 -24.94 -25.92
CA ALA A 4 -34.93 -25.29 -24.50
C ALA A 4 -33.52 -25.05 -24.02
N VAL A 5 -33.32 -23.94 -23.41
CA VAL A 5 -32.10 -23.72 -22.66
C VAL A 5 -32.12 -24.61 -21.43
N LEU A 6 -31.35 -25.67 -21.51
CA LEU A 6 -31.16 -26.57 -20.41
C LEU A 6 -30.42 -25.80 -19.30
N LYS A 7 -31.15 -25.38 -18.30
CA LYS A 7 -30.55 -24.88 -17.08
C LYS A 7 -29.92 -26.03 -16.32
N MET A 8 -28.66 -26.26 -16.54
CA MET A 8 -27.87 -27.01 -15.59
C MET A 8 -27.53 -26.11 -14.41
N LEU A 9 -28.23 -26.35 -13.32
CA LEU A 9 -27.86 -25.82 -12.02
C LEU A 9 -26.66 -26.59 -11.50
N PRO A 10 -25.54 -25.98 -11.23
CA PRO A 10 -24.47 -26.64 -10.53
C PRO A 10 -24.87 -26.79 -9.08
N HIS A 11 -25.02 -28.03 -8.67
CA HIS A 11 -25.22 -28.38 -7.27
C HIS A 11 -23.91 -28.24 -6.51
N GLY A 12 -23.98 -27.49 -5.47
CA GLY A 12 -23.26 -27.62 -4.24
C GLY A 12 -21.76 -27.93 -4.31
N GLY A 13 -20.99 -26.95 -4.12
CA GLY A 13 -19.61 -27.06 -3.67
C GLY A 13 -19.20 -25.75 -3.08
N GLY A 14 -18.72 -25.79 -1.85
CA GLY A 14 -18.39 -24.68 -1.00
C GLY A 14 -17.83 -23.47 -1.72
N GLY A 15 -18.60 -22.43 -1.71
CA GLY A 15 -18.24 -21.19 -2.32
C GLY A 15 -17.09 -20.53 -1.59
N TRP A 16 -15.90 -20.73 -2.11
CA TRP A 16 -14.89 -19.70 -1.96
C TRP A 16 -15.43 -18.52 -2.73
N ASN A 17 -15.94 -17.56 -1.98
CA ASN A 17 -16.40 -16.31 -2.52
C ASN A 17 -15.15 -15.53 -3.01
N THR A 18 -14.56 -16.00 -4.09
CA THR A 18 -13.72 -15.16 -4.90
C THR A 18 -14.65 -14.10 -5.46
N ARG A 19 -14.86 -13.04 -4.70
CA ARG A 19 -15.23 -11.78 -5.34
C ARG A 19 -14.12 -11.51 -6.36
N ARG A 20 -14.35 -12.04 -7.55
CA ARG A 20 -13.65 -11.56 -8.71
C ARG A 20 -14.01 -10.07 -8.74
N MET A 21 -13.14 -9.27 -8.20
CA MET A 21 -13.19 -7.84 -8.42
C MET A 21 -12.91 -7.67 -9.91
N GLU A 22 -13.97 -7.64 -10.66
CA GLU A 22 -13.91 -7.18 -12.04
C GLU A 22 -13.58 -5.70 -11.98
N HIS A 23 -12.33 -5.44 -11.92
CA HIS A 23 -11.80 -4.13 -12.08
C HIS A 23 -11.38 -3.98 -13.53
N GLU A 24 -12.36 -3.87 -14.37
CA GLU A 24 -12.19 -3.27 -15.68
C GLU A 24 -11.88 -1.80 -15.48
N GLY A 25 -10.64 -1.49 -15.47
CA GLY A 25 -10.10 -0.16 -15.38
C GLY A 25 -8.62 -0.30 -15.16
N THR A 26 -7.87 0.28 -16.02
CA THR A 26 -6.42 0.36 -15.95
C THR A 26 -6.01 0.93 -14.60
N ARG A 27 -5.73 0.07 -13.64
CA ARG A 27 -5.28 0.50 -12.33
C ARG A 27 -3.80 0.80 -12.38
N LEU A 28 -3.49 2.06 -12.19
CA LEU A 28 -2.14 2.48 -11.89
C LEU A 28 -1.78 1.98 -10.49
N PHE A 29 -0.80 1.10 -10.41
CA PHE A 29 -0.24 0.69 -9.13
C PHE A 29 1.27 0.63 -9.21
N ALA A 30 1.91 0.84 -8.10
CA ALA A 30 3.35 0.78 -7.99
C ALA A 30 3.77 -0.02 -6.77
N VAL A 31 4.97 -0.56 -6.81
CA VAL A 31 5.65 -1.13 -5.66
C VAL A 31 6.79 -0.21 -5.28
N ILE A 32 6.69 0.37 -4.10
CA ILE A 32 7.70 1.28 -3.56
C ILE A 32 8.47 0.62 -2.41
N LYS A 33 9.71 1.04 -2.22
CA LYS A 33 10.55 0.63 -1.10
C LYS A 33 10.83 1.83 -0.21
N THR A 34 10.37 1.78 1.02
CA THR A 34 10.61 2.81 2.02
C THR A 34 10.76 2.22 3.41
N GLY A 35 11.62 2.80 4.24
CA GLY A 35 11.86 2.33 5.61
C GLY A 35 12.30 0.87 5.72
N GLY A 36 12.97 0.33 4.69
CA GLY A 36 13.38 -1.08 4.64
C GLY A 36 12.25 -2.06 4.29
N LYS A 37 11.06 -1.58 3.96
CA LYS A 37 9.90 -2.38 3.59
C LYS A 37 9.41 -2.02 2.20
N GLN A 38 8.69 -2.96 1.57
CA GLN A 38 8.06 -2.77 0.27
C GLN A 38 6.55 -2.66 0.45
N TYR A 39 5.95 -1.75 -0.30
CA TYR A 39 4.50 -1.51 -0.27
C TYR A 39 3.96 -1.49 -1.70
N SER A 40 2.88 -2.23 -1.92
CA SER A 40 2.09 -2.11 -3.14
C SER A 40 1.05 -1.03 -2.93
N VAL A 41 1.05 -0.03 -3.78
CA VAL A 41 0.22 1.17 -3.63
C VAL A 41 -0.50 1.49 -4.93
N ALA A 42 -1.73 1.94 -4.80
CA ALA A 42 -2.53 2.50 -5.88
C ALA A 42 -2.84 3.97 -5.58
N ALA A 43 -3.26 4.70 -6.59
CA ALA A 43 -3.65 6.09 -6.41
C ALA A 43 -4.86 6.20 -5.45
N GLY A 44 -4.75 7.07 -4.47
CA GLY A 44 -5.77 7.26 -3.42
C GLY A 44 -5.64 6.35 -2.20
N ASP A 45 -4.72 5.38 -2.22
CA ASP A 45 -4.50 4.49 -1.09
C ASP A 45 -3.81 5.23 0.07
N THR A 46 -4.17 4.82 1.28
CA THR A 46 -3.49 5.27 2.50
C THR A 46 -2.64 4.14 3.05
N ILE A 47 -1.36 4.38 3.18
CA ILE A 47 -0.40 3.40 3.70
C ILE A 47 0.23 3.89 5.00
N THR A 48 0.63 2.95 5.83
CA THR A 48 1.37 3.23 7.05
C THR A 48 2.83 2.86 6.85
N VAL A 49 3.69 3.85 6.89
CA VAL A 49 5.15 3.68 6.69
C VAL A 49 5.92 4.01 7.96
N MET A 50 7.19 3.66 7.97
CA MET A 50 8.09 4.09 9.05
C MET A 50 8.15 5.61 9.09
N THR A 51 8.42 6.15 10.28
CA THR A 51 8.40 7.59 10.52
C THR A 51 9.13 8.40 9.46
N LEU A 52 8.41 9.33 8.86
CA LEU A 52 8.94 10.33 7.95
C LEU A 52 8.93 11.70 8.64
N ALA A 53 9.94 12.51 8.34
CA ALA A 53 9.97 13.89 8.77
C ALA A 53 8.92 14.69 7.99
N GLY A 54 8.09 15.43 8.70
CA GLY A 54 7.06 16.27 8.10
C GLY A 54 5.83 16.40 8.99
N ASN A 55 5.05 17.41 8.69
CA ASN A 55 3.78 17.69 9.34
C ASN A 55 2.61 17.12 8.54
N PRO A 56 1.44 16.91 9.16
CA PRO A 56 0.22 16.58 8.43
C PRO A 56 -0.06 17.62 7.34
N GLY A 57 -0.27 17.16 6.12
CA GLY A 57 -0.48 18.01 4.95
C GLY A 57 0.74 18.17 4.05
N ASP A 58 1.95 17.84 4.53
CA ASP A 58 3.16 17.92 3.73
C ASP A 58 3.19 16.88 2.61
N ARG A 59 3.79 17.25 1.50
CA ARG A 59 4.00 16.34 0.36
C ARG A 59 5.28 15.54 0.55
N VAL A 60 5.20 14.28 0.19
CA VAL A 60 6.33 13.33 0.23
C VAL A 60 6.46 12.67 -1.13
N THR A 61 7.68 12.54 -1.59
CA THR A 61 8.00 11.82 -2.83
C THR A 61 8.83 10.58 -2.52
N PHE A 62 8.43 9.46 -3.10
CA PHE A 62 9.14 8.19 -3.01
C PHE A 62 9.83 7.90 -4.33
N ASP A 63 11.16 7.98 -4.35
CA ASP A 63 11.97 7.78 -5.56
C ASP A 63 12.30 6.31 -5.82
N ARG A 64 12.23 5.48 -4.78
CA ARG A 64 12.57 4.06 -4.88
C ARG A 64 11.37 3.24 -5.30
N VAL A 65 11.07 3.26 -6.59
CA VAL A 65 10.00 2.49 -7.20
C VAL A 65 10.58 1.24 -7.83
N LEU A 66 10.15 0.07 -7.35
CA LEU A 66 10.61 -1.23 -7.85
C LEU A 66 9.85 -1.66 -9.09
N MET A 67 8.58 -1.36 -9.13
CA MET A 67 7.68 -1.71 -10.22
C MET A 67 6.61 -0.63 -10.36
N LEU A 68 6.26 -0.32 -11.58
CA LEU A 68 5.14 0.55 -11.89
C LEU A 68 4.31 -0.11 -12.98
N SER A 69 3.04 -0.33 -12.73
CA SER A 69 2.09 -0.80 -13.74
C SER A 69 1.26 0.37 -14.22
N GLN A 70 1.39 0.65 -15.49
CA GLN A 70 0.64 1.67 -16.19
C GLN A 70 0.02 1.03 -17.42
N ASP A 71 -1.27 1.22 -17.62
CA ASP A 71 -2.02 0.72 -18.79
C ASP A 71 -1.89 -0.79 -19.05
N GLY A 72 -1.75 -1.57 -17.98
CA GLY A 72 -1.67 -3.03 -18.07
C GLY A 72 -0.28 -3.58 -18.33
N GLU A 73 0.71 -2.76 -18.65
CA GLU A 73 2.09 -3.17 -18.81
C GLU A 73 2.93 -2.81 -17.58
N PRO A 74 3.52 -3.80 -16.89
CA PRO A 74 4.37 -3.54 -15.77
C PRO A 74 5.78 -3.14 -16.23
N ALA A 75 6.24 -1.99 -15.81
CA ALA A 75 7.64 -1.60 -15.89
C ALA A 75 8.39 -2.10 -14.66
N LEU A 76 9.31 -3.02 -14.86
CA LEU A 76 10.15 -3.58 -13.79
C LEU A 76 11.49 -2.87 -13.75
N GLY A 77 11.92 -2.53 -12.53
CA GLY A 77 13.24 -1.93 -12.30
C GLY A 77 14.32 -2.96 -12.02
N THR A 78 15.57 -2.58 -12.30
CA THR A 78 16.76 -3.36 -11.99
C THR A 78 17.76 -2.52 -11.17
N PRO A 79 17.61 -2.36 -9.85
CA PRO A 79 16.52 -2.72 -8.97
C PRO A 79 15.35 -1.74 -8.96
N PHE A 80 15.54 -0.51 -9.45
CA PHE A 80 14.53 0.55 -9.44
C PHE A 80 14.19 0.99 -10.85
N VAL A 81 12.95 1.43 -11.04
CA VAL A 81 12.50 2.02 -12.30
C VAL A 81 13.07 3.44 -12.41
N ASP A 82 13.87 3.69 -13.45
CA ASP A 82 14.47 4.99 -13.68
C ASP A 82 13.39 6.03 -14.04
N GLY A 83 13.47 7.20 -13.43
CA GLY A 83 12.55 8.31 -13.68
C GLY A 83 11.15 8.12 -13.11
N ALA A 84 10.88 7.04 -12.39
CA ALA A 84 9.62 6.84 -11.71
C ALA A 84 9.69 7.33 -10.26
N SER A 85 8.64 8.01 -9.83
CA SER A 85 8.45 8.39 -8.44
C SER A 85 6.98 8.34 -8.06
N VAL A 86 6.72 8.16 -6.78
CA VAL A 86 5.35 8.11 -6.24
C VAL A 86 5.18 9.28 -5.29
N GLY A 87 4.20 10.11 -5.57
CA GLY A 87 3.82 11.24 -4.72
C GLY A 87 2.80 10.85 -3.69
N GLY A 88 2.99 11.34 -2.48
CA GLY A 88 2.04 11.16 -1.39
C GLY A 88 1.91 12.40 -0.54
N GLN A 89 0.91 12.42 0.31
CA GLN A 89 0.68 13.47 1.29
C GLN A 89 0.60 12.84 2.68
N ILE A 90 1.31 13.42 3.63
CA ILE A 90 1.25 12.99 5.02
C ILE A 90 -0.13 13.31 5.59
N VAL A 91 -0.85 12.30 6.03
CA VAL A 91 -2.14 12.45 6.70
C VAL A 91 -1.94 12.73 8.18
N GLY A 92 -0.98 12.06 8.80
CA GLY A 92 -0.67 12.24 10.20
C GLY A 92 0.42 11.32 10.70
N GLN A 93 0.88 11.61 11.89
CA GLN A 93 1.82 10.76 12.62
C GLN A 93 1.04 9.83 13.55
N THR A 94 1.41 8.59 13.60
CA THR A 94 0.76 7.58 14.43
C THR A 94 1.80 6.71 15.12
N ARG A 95 1.35 5.88 16.02
CA ARG A 95 2.21 4.92 16.73
C ARG A 95 1.63 3.53 16.61
N GLY A 96 2.49 2.59 16.39
CA GLY A 96 2.12 1.17 16.33
C GLY A 96 1.66 0.60 17.68
N PRO A 97 1.26 -0.66 17.69
CA PRO A 97 0.90 -1.35 18.92
C PRO A 97 2.14 -1.48 19.83
N LYS A 98 1.90 -1.49 21.12
CA LYS A 98 2.96 -1.65 22.11
C LYS A 98 3.52 -3.07 22.06
N ALA A 99 4.80 -3.17 21.74
CA ALA A 99 5.53 -4.42 21.85
C ALA A 99 6.20 -4.49 23.24
N ILE A 100 5.90 -5.55 23.98
CA ILE A 100 6.43 -5.76 25.32
C ILE A 100 7.52 -6.81 25.25
N ALA A 101 8.74 -6.42 25.65
CA ALA A 101 9.85 -7.33 25.85
C ALA A 101 9.98 -7.65 27.34
N PHE A 102 9.69 -8.89 27.70
CA PHE A 102 9.81 -9.37 29.06
C PHE A 102 11.01 -10.31 29.17
N LYS A 103 11.94 -9.98 30.07
CA LYS A 103 13.09 -10.82 30.36
C LYS A 103 13.03 -11.26 31.80
N LYS A 104 13.10 -12.55 32.04
CA LYS A 104 13.18 -13.16 33.36
C LYS A 104 14.35 -14.15 33.40
N ARG A 105 15.19 -14.04 34.39
CA ARG A 105 16.23 -15.04 34.68
C ARG A 105 15.67 -16.15 35.57
N ARG A 106 16.11 -17.37 35.34
CA ARG A 106 15.71 -18.54 36.12
C ARG A 106 16.10 -18.44 37.59
N ARG A 107 17.24 -17.82 37.88
CA ARG A 107 17.78 -17.63 39.22
C ARG A 107 18.05 -16.15 39.47
N LYS A 108 18.22 -15.72 40.72
CA LYS A 108 18.47 -14.35 41.15
C LYS A 108 17.30 -13.39 41.04
N ASN A 109 16.09 -13.89 40.91
CA ASN A 109 14.86 -13.09 40.89
C ASN A 109 14.89 -11.81 40.04
N SER A 110 15.64 -11.84 38.94
CA SER A 110 15.76 -10.71 38.04
C SER A 110 14.66 -10.71 36.99
N LYS A 111 13.88 -9.65 36.94
CA LYS A 111 12.81 -9.41 35.98
C LYS A 111 13.00 -8.05 35.31
N ARG A 112 12.87 -7.98 33.99
CA ARG A 112 12.83 -6.72 33.26
C ARG A 112 11.71 -6.73 32.25
N LYS A 113 10.94 -5.66 32.20
CA LYS A 113 9.88 -5.45 31.25
C LYS A 113 10.12 -4.11 30.55
N ARG A 114 10.24 -4.14 29.22
CA ARG A 114 10.33 -2.95 28.40
C ARG A 114 9.19 -2.93 27.39
N GLY A 115 8.53 -1.80 27.25
CA GLY A 115 7.55 -1.57 26.20
C GLY A 115 8.13 -0.66 25.15
N HIS A 116 7.83 -0.95 23.87
CA HIS A 116 8.21 -0.13 22.74
C HIS A 116 7.00 0.11 21.84
N ARG A 117 6.81 1.33 21.40
CA ARG A 117 5.88 1.68 20.34
C ARG A 117 6.66 2.32 19.20
N GLN A 118 6.55 1.72 18.03
CA GLN A 118 7.19 2.27 16.84
C GLN A 118 6.39 3.47 16.34
N ASP A 119 7.07 4.57 16.10
CA ASP A 119 6.47 5.72 15.47
C ASP A 119 6.31 5.46 13.97
N LEU A 120 5.15 5.79 13.44
CA LEU A 120 4.72 5.53 12.08
C LEU A 120 4.09 6.78 11.48
N THR A 121 4.11 6.87 10.16
CA THR A 121 3.48 7.94 9.42
C THR A 121 2.40 7.38 8.50
N LEU A 122 1.22 7.96 8.51
CA LEU A 122 0.16 7.70 7.55
C LEU A 122 0.36 8.60 6.34
N VAL A 123 0.48 7.98 5.17
CA VAL A 123 0.66 8.68 3.90
C VAL A 123 -0.44 8.27 2.95
N ARG A 124 -1.12 9.24 2.36
CA ARG A 124 -2.06 9.03 1.27
C ARG A 124 -1.35 9.22 -0.05
N ILE A 125 -1.44 8.25 -0.93
CA ILE A 125 -0.83 8.31 -2.25
C ILE A 125 -1.68 9.22 -3.15
N THR A 126 -1.04 10.22 -3.74
CA THR A 126 -1.70 11.20 -4.60
C THR A 126 -1.53 10.91 -6.08
N GLY A 127 -0.39 10.37 -6.47
CA GLY A 127 -0.14 10.09 -7.88
C GLY A 127 1.22 9.45 -8.15
N PHE A 128 1.43 9.16 -9.41
CA PHE A 128 2.63 8.53 -9.93
C PHE A 128 3.26 9.45 -10.98
N LEU A 129 4.57 9.58 -10.93
CA LEU A 129 5.37 10.31 -11.90
C LEU A 129 6.23 9.32 -12.69
N THR A 130 6.10 9.35 -13.99
CA THR A 130 6.94 8.59 -14.92
C THR A 130 7.54 9.53 -15.94
N GLY A 131 8.88 9.65 -15.95
CA GLY A 131 9.58 10.34 -17.02
C GLY A 131 9.15 11.79 -17.28
N GLY A 132 8.67 12.49 -16.27
CA GLY A 132 8.26 13.90 -16.37
C GLY A 132 6.78 14.13 -16.69
N VAL A 133 5.95 13.11 -16.73
CA VAL A 133 4.50 13.24 -16.88
C VAL A 133 3.80 12.89 -15.57
N GLU A 134 3.16 13.89 -14.97
CA GLU A 134 2.31 13.69 -13.81
C GLU A 134 0.97 13.08 -14.23
N SER A 135 0.75 11.81 -13.91
CA SER A 135 -0.61 11.26 -13.91
C SER A 135 -1.24 11.51 -12.53
N SER A 136 -1.73 12.72 -12.33
CA SER A 136 -2.51 13.06 -11.15
C SER A 136 -3.95 12.61 -11.35
N VAL A 137 -4.44 11.78 -10.47
CA VAL A 137 -5.87 11.62 -10.30
C VAL A 137 -6.39 12.95 -9.75
N GLY A 138 -7.10 13.70 -10.59
CA GLY A 138 -7.67 14.97 -10.21
C GLY A 138 -8.55 14.82 -8.98
N THR A 139 -8.04 15.30 -7.85
CA THR A 139 -8.88 15.57 -6.71
C THR A 139 -9.64 16.83 -7.05
N ALA A 140 -10.93 16.69 -7.33
CA ALA A 140 -11.80 17.86 -7.42
C ALA A 140 -11.68 18.66 -6.12
N PRO A 141 -11.47 19.98 -6.20
CA PRO A 141 -11.52 20.79 -5.00
C PRO A 141 -12.94 20.75 -4.45
N SER A 142 -13.11 20.18 -3.29
CA SER A 142 -14.32 20.41 -2.52
C SER A 142 -14.24 21.80 -1.95
N GLU A 143 -15.07 22.66 -2.47
CA GLU A 143 -15.36 23.90 -1.80
C GLU A 143 -15.99 23.65 -0.41
#